data_a35050de96d22d25b3b30b7d9918a246
#
_entry.id   a35050de96d22d25b3b30b7d9918a246
#
_cell.length_a   1.000
_cell.length_b   1.000
_cell.length_c   1.000
_cell.angle_alpha   90.00
_cell.angle_beta   90.00
_cell.angle_gamma   90.00
#
_symmetry.space_group_name_H-M   'P 1'
#
loop_
_entity.id
_entity.type
_entity.pdbx_description
1 polymer ?
#
loop_
_entity_poly.entity_id
_entity_poly.type
_entity_poly.pdbx_seq_one_letter_code
_entity_poly.pdbx_strand_id
1 'polypeptide(L)'
;MESSGPANEDLNDLSMPSIFHAFAAAALALVAGGAAFNSAAAQSARVVNVYNWSDYIEPKVIENFTKETGIKVQYDTFDANETLETKLLAGKSGYDVVVPTGYFLERQIKAGVFQKLDKNKLRNLGNVWPEVADRLAAYDPGNQYAVNYMWGTTGIGFNAKSVRDRFGPDRKIDSWDIVFKPDNLAKFRDCGIHMLDSADDIIPAALHFLGLNPDSSDPKDLERAAELLAKIRPLVRKFHSSEYLNALASGEICLVVGWSGDIKQAQKRAVEAKNGVEIGYSIPKEGAQMFFDNLAIPKDAAHVVEALAFIDYLLRPEVAALNSNLVAYANGNLASQKFIDRSILDDKSVYPDASTMSRLYTVGARDQKAQRLINRLWTKIKTGR
;
A
#
# COMPACT_ATOMS: atom_id res chain seq x y z
N MET A 1 6.24 68.84 -17.82
CA MET A 1 4.99 69.39 -18.38
C MET A 1 3.93 68.75 -17.55
N GLU A 2 3.52 69.39 -16.49
CA GLU A 2 2.42 70.36 -16.37
C GLU A 2 1.09 69.67 -16.71
N SER A 3 0.05 69.70 -15.99
CA SER A 3 -0.44 70.49 -14.84
C SER A 3 -1.87 69.98 -14.59
N SER A 4 -2.30 69.91 -13.53
CA SER A 4 -2.94 70.78 -12.54
C SER A 4 -4.39 70.36 -12.31
N GLY A 5 -4.75 70.28 -11.07
CA GLY A 5 -6.15 70.32 -10.57
C GLY A 5 -6.73 71.74 -10.72
N PRO A 6 -7.72 72.21 -10.01
CA PRO A 6 -8.11 71.94 -8.62
C PRO A 6 -9.63 71.93 -8.28
N ALA A 7 -9.95 71.65 -7.03
CA ALA A 7 -10.68 72.43 -6.01
C ALA A 7 -12.23 72.54 -6.09
N ASN A 8 -12.88 72.09 -5.08
CA ASN A 8 -13.45 72.79 -3.90
C ASN A 8 -14.74 73.55 -4.10
N GLU A 9 -15.55 73.39 -3.11
CA GLU A 9 -16.42 74.28 -2.33
C GLU A 9 -17.86 73.77 -2.29
N ASP A 10 -18.47 73.63 -1.28
CA ASP A 10 -18.65 74.13 0.09
C ASP A 10 -20.14 74.34 0.36
N LEU A 11 -20.50 73.97 1.54
CA LEU A 11 -21.41 74.67 2.49
C LEU A 11 -22.91 74.48 2.51
N ASN A 12 -23.29 73.95 3.69
CA ASN A 12 -24.33 74.52 4.60
C ASN A 12 -25.79 74.44 4.15
N ASP A 13 -26.71 74.19 4.94
CA ASP A 13 -27.03 74.26 6.39
C ASP A 13 -28.57 74.22 6.49
N LEU A 14 -29.06 73.98 7.68
CA LEU A 14 -30.34 74.42 8.25
C LEU A 14 -31.44 73.37 8.53
N SER A 15 -31.40 72.98 9.76
CA SER A 15 -32.44 73.14 10.80
C SER A 15 -33.72 72.29 10.80
N MET A 16 -33.89 71.71 12.00
CA MET A 16 -35.14 71.18 12.54
C MET A 16 -36.27 72.24 12.64
N PRO A 17 -37.51 71.79 12.85
CA PRO A 17 -37.95 71.72 14.23
C PRO A 17 -38.84 70.54 14.65
N SER A 18 -38.78 70.29 15.93
CA SER A 18 -39.64 69.45 16.76
C SER A 18 -41.05 69.95 16.87
N ILE A 19 -42.04 69.05 17.02
CA ILE A 19 -43.24 69.29 17.83
C ILE A 19 -43.80 67.96 18.36
N PHE A 20 -44.17 68.01 19.59
CA PHE A 20 -44.61 67.09 20.61
C PHE A 20 -46.03 66.51 20.46
N HIS A 21 -46.29 65.44 21.29
CA HIS A 21 -47.52 64.91 21.90
C HIS A 21 -48.41 64.02 21.01
N ALA A 22 -49.06 62.97 21.48
CA ALA A 22 -49.43 62.47 22.80
C ALA A 22 -49.97 61.04 22.71
N PHE A 23 -49.79 60.29 23.78
CA PHE A 23 -50.59 59.19 24.34
C PHE A 23 -51.64 58.44 23.51
N ALA A 24 -51.50 57.08 23.48
CA ALA A 24 -52.56 56.19 23.96
C ALA A 24 -52.00 54.75 24.16
N ALA A 25 -52.24 54.20 25.30
CA ALA A 25 -51.96 52.84 25.71
C ALA A 25 -53.02 51.87 25.13
N ALA A 26 -52.61 50.71 24.67
CA ALA A 26 -53.48 49.53 24.61
C ALA A 26 -52.64 48.21 24.61
N ALA A 27 -52.74 47.52 25.72
CA ALA A 27 -52.86 46.09 25.92
C ALA A 27 -51.85 45.13 25.31
N LEU A 28 -51.08 44.51 26.22
CA LEU A 28 -50.39 43.21 26.15
C LEU A 28 -51.24 42.12 25.48
N ALA A 29 -50.60 41.40 24.55
CA ALA A 29 -50.80 39.98 24.35
C ALA A 29 -49.42 39.34 24.17
N LEU A 30 -48.88 38.78 25.25
CA LEU A 30 -47.73 37.86 25.20
C LEU A 30 -48.17 36.58 24.50
N VAL A 31 -47.76 36.38 23.24
CA VAL A 31 -47.65 35.06 22.66
C VAL A 31 -46.18 34.65 22.72
N ALA A 32 -45.86 33.95 23.79
CA ALA A 32 -44.61 33.23 23.92
C ALA A 32 -44.59 32.05 22.91
N GLY A 33 -44.34 32.36 21.63
CA GLY A 33 -43.96 31.39 20.65
C GLY A 33 -42.52 30.96 20.88
N GLY A 34 -42.34 29.93 21.70
CA GLY A 34 -41.03 29.25 21.84
C GLY A 34 -40.62 28.69 20.49
N ALA A 35 -39.87 29.46 19.69
CA ALA A 35 -39.10 28.91 18.61
C ALA A 35 -37.99 28.01 19.25
N ALA A 36 -38.30 26.72 19.40
CA ALA A 36 -37.29 25.74 19.62
C ALA A 36 -36.40 25.78 18.35
N PHE A 37 -35.30 26.54 18.48
CA PHE A 37 -34.17 26.39 17.60
C PHE A 37 -33.63 24.97 17.83
N ASN A 38 -34.16 24.01 17.04
CA ASN A 38 -33.46 22.76 16.81
C ASN A 38 -32.12 23.14 16.14
N SER A 39 -31.12 23.42 16.97
CA SER A 39 -29.74 23.34 16.56
C SER A 39 -29.48 21.87 16.27
N ALA A 40 -29.91 21.43 15.08
CA ALA A 40 -29.27 20.30 14.48
C ALA A 40 -27.81 20.76 14.28
N ALA A 41 -26.99 20.52 15.33
CA ALA A 41 -25.56 20.59 15.17
C ALA A 41 -25.27 19.75 13.94
N ALA A 42 -24.84 20.39 12.86
CA ALA A 42 -24.39 19.69 11.67
C ALA A 42 -23.29 18.76 12.17
N GLN A 43 -23.65 17.49 12.38
CA GLN A 43 -22.71 16.45 12.78
C GLN A 43 -21.67 16.43 11.68
N SER A 44 -20.49 16.94 11.97
CA SER A 44 -19.40 16.93 10.99
C SER A 44 -19.33 15.52 10.41
N ALA A 45 -19.38 15.40 9.08
CA ALA A 45 -19.40 14.11 8.45
C ALA A 45 -18.19 13.30 8.93
N ARG A 46 -18.45 12.17 9.56
CA ARG A 46 -17.38 11.28 10.04
C ARG A 46 -16.56 10.81 8.84
N VAL A 47 -15.25 10.90 8.92
CA VAL A 47 -14.34 10.57 7.83
C VAL A 47 -13.17 9.73 8.36
N VAL A 48 -12.66 8.84 7.52
CA VAL A 48 -11.37 8.18 7.72
C VAL A 48 -10.53 8.33 6.45
N ASN A 49 -9.30 8.81 6.61
CA ASN A 49 -8.35 9.01 5.52
C ASN A 49 -7.41 7.80 5.47
N VAL A 50 -7.46 7.05 4.39
CA VAL A 50 -6.71 5.80 4.21
C VAL A 50 -5.65 5.99 3.12
N TYR A 51 -4.41 5.57 3.39
CA TYR A 51 -3.32 5.54 2.42
C TYR A 51 -2.82 4.11 2.27
N ASN A 52 -3.13 3.50 1.15
CA ASN A 52 -2.87 2.10 0.89
C ASN A 52 -2.13 1.92 -0.46
N TRP A 53 -1.72 0.73 -0.75
CA TRP A 53 -1.11 0.37 -2.03
C TRP A 53 -2.11 0.47 -3.17
N SER A 54 -1.60 0.73 -4.38
CA SER A 54 -2.40 0.67 -5.60
C SER A 54 -2.93 -0.75 -5.83
N ASP A 55 -4.15 -0.87 -6.37
CA ASP A 55 -4.79 -2.16 -6.69
C ASP A 55 -4.88 -3.15 -5.51
N TYR A 56 -5.14 -2.67 -4.27
CA TYR A 56 -4.96 -3.47 -3.05
C TYR A 56 -6.19 -3.52 -2.11
N ILE A 57 -7.36 -3.14 -2.59
CA ILE A 57 -8.64 -3.26 -1.87
C ILE A 57 -9.79 -3.49 -2.86
N GLU A 58 -10.77 -4.29 -2.45
CA GLU A 58 -12.05 -4.40 -3.19
C GLU A 58 -12.86 -3.12 -2.97
N PRO A 59 -13.23 -2.36 -4.01
CA PRO A 59 -13.99 -1.11 -3.87
C PRO A 59 -15.29 -1.26 -3.11
N LYS A 60 -15.98 -2.41 -3.24
CA LYS A 60 -17.21 -2.72 -2.50
C LYS A 60 -17.00 -2.75 -0.98
N VAL A 61 -15.80 -3.06 -0.51
CA VAL A 61 -15.46 -3.02 0.92
C VAL A 61 -15.57 -1.60 1.46
N ILE A 62 -15.07 -0.61 0.70
CA ILE A 62 -15.17 0.82 1.04
C ILE A 62 -16.63 1.29 1.02
N GLU A 63 -17.37 0.92 -0.02
CA GLU A 63 -18.79 1.28 -0.18
C GLU A 63 -19.63 0.71 0.96
N ASN A 64 -19.46 -0.58 1.26
CA ASN A 64 -20.18 -1.29 2.30
C ASN A 64 -19.86 -0.73 3.70
N PHE A 65 -18.59 -0.44 3.98
CA PHE A 65 -18.19 0.22 5.23
C PHE A 65 -18.89 1.57 5.40
N THR A 66 -18.87 2.40 4.36
CA THR A 66 -19.53 3.71 4.40
C THR A 66 -21.04 3.58 4.61
N LYS A 67 -21.66 2.64 3.90
CA LYS A 67 -23.11 2.39 4.01
C LYS A 67 -23.52 1.89 5.40
N GLU A 68 -22.69 1.02 6.02
CA GLU A 68 -22.98 0.42 7.32
C GLU A 68 -22.72 1.38 8.48
N THR A 69 -21.65 2.17 8.39
CA THR A 69 -21.16 2.97 9.53
C THR A 69 -21.48 4.46 9.45
N GLY A 70 -21.84 4.95 8.27
CA GLY A 70 -21.96 6.39 7.98
C GLY A 70 -20.61 7.12 7.94
N ILE A 71 -19.47 6.39 8.03
CA ILE A 71 -18.13 6.96 7.96
C ILE A 71 -17.71 7.01 6.49
N LYS A 72 -17.41 8.21 5.98
CA LYS A 72 -16.87 8.36 4.63
C LYS A 72 -15.39 7.96 4.60
N VAL A 73 -15.00 7.13 3.65
CA VAL A 73 -13.59 6.80 3.41
C VAL A 73 -13.03 7.73 2.34
N GLN A 74 -11.95 8.43 2.65
CA GLN A 74 -11.08 9.08 1.67
C GLN A 74 -9.89 8.16 1.46
N TYR A 75 -9.73 7.71 0.21
CA TYR A 75 -8.79 6.65 -0.10
C TYR A 75 -7.79 7.11 -1.14
N ASP A 76 -6.53 7.20 -0.73
CA ASP A 76 -5.39 7.54 -1.58
C ASP A 76 -4.47 6.34 -1.71
N THR A 77 -3.65 6.31 -2.78
CA THR A 77 -2.77 5.20 -3.07
C THR A 77 -1.31 5.62 -3.22
N PHE A 78 -0.42 4.68 -2.93
CA PHE A 78 1.01 4.76 -3.21
C PHE A 78 1.50 3.45 -3.85
N ASP A 79 2.71 3.46 -4.39
CA ASP A 79 3.34 2.31 -5.07
C ASP A 79 4.73 1.96 -4.52
N ALA A 80 5.19 2.69 -3.49
CA ALA A 80 6.46 2.45 -2.84
C ALA A 80 6.41 2.80 -1.35
N ASN A 81 6.98 1.94 -0.50
CA ASN A 81 7.12 2.17 0.94
C ASN A 81 7.85 3.48 1.25
N GLU A 82 8.83 3.87 0.43
CA GLU A 82 9.61 5.10 0.57
C GLU A 82 8.72 6.35 0.44
N THR A 83 7.70 6.30 -0.41
CA THR A 83 6.71 7.36 -0.57
C THR A 83 5.89 7.52 0.70
N LEU A 84 5.39 6.41 1.25
CA LEU A 84 4.68 6.40 2.53
C LEU A 84 5.58 6.91 3.66
N GLU A 85 6.81 6.38 3.78
CA GLU A 85 7.75 6.74 4.83
C GLU A 85 8.09 8.22 4.82
N THR A 86 8.39 8.78 3.63
CA THR A 86 8.70 10.21 3.48
C THR A 86 7.56 11.06 4.03
N LYS A 87 6.30 10.68 3.73
CA LYS A 87 5.12 11.40 4.20
C LYS A 87 4.94 11.29 5.72
N LEU A 88 5.15 10.10 6.29
CA LEU A 88 5.02 9.89 7.74
C LEU A 88 6.12 10.61 8.54
N LEU A 89 7.37 10.58 8.06
CA LEU A 89 8.49 11.25 8.72
C LEU A 89 8.42 12.77 8.64
N ALA A 90 7.79 13.32 7.60
CA ALA A 90 7.54 14.76 7.50
C ALA A 90 6.51 15.26 8.56
N GLY A 91 5.72 14.34 9.12
CA GLY A 91 4.61 14.66 10.04
C GLY A 91 3.44 15.34 9.36
N LYS A 92 2.29 15.42 10.06
CA LYS A 92 1.03 15.92 9.51
C LYS A 92 0.66 15.21 8.20
N SER A 93 0.75 13.88 8.25
CA SER A 93 0.53 13.03 7.08
C SER A 93 -0.86 13.22 6.45
N GLY A 94 -1.85 13.59 7.28
CA GLY A 94 -3.24 13.74 6.88
C GLY A 94 -4.00 12.42 6.80
N TYR A 95 -3.34 11.30 7.12
CA TYR A 95 -3.95 9.98 7.09
C TYR A 95 -4.24 9.43 8.48
N ASP A 96 -5.27 8.59 8.55
CA ASP A 96 -5.72 7.95 9.77
C ASP A 96 -5.37 6.45 9.78
N VAL A 97 -5.33 5.82 8.60
CA VAL A 97 -4.88 4.42 8.40
C VAL A 97 -3.88 4.37 7.26
N VAL A 98 -2.75 3.71 7.50
CA VAL A 98 -1.70 3.48 6.51
C VAL A 98 -1.28 2.02 6.48
N VAL A 99 -0.66 1.58 5.37
CA VAL A 99 -0.37 0.16 5.15
C VAL A 99 1.12 -0.08 4.83
N PRO A 100 2.03 0.06 5.82
CA PRO A 100 3.45 -0.22 5.63
C PRO A 100 3.75 -1.72 5.58
N THR A 101 4.78 -2.10 4.80
CA THR A 101 5.37 -3.44 4.86
C THR A 101 6.19 -3.62 6.14
N GLY A 102 6.31 -4.85 6.65
CA GLY A 102 6.84 -5.17 7.98
C GLY A 102 8.20 -4.53 8.30
N TYR A 103 9.18 -4.60 7.41
CA TYR A 103 10.51 -4.01 7.62
C TYR A 103 10.51 -2.47 7.63
N PHE A 104 9.55 -1.82 6.93
CA PHE A 104 9.30 -0.38 7.08
C PHE A 104 8.55 -0.08 8.38
N LEU A 105 7.54 -0.89 8.72
CA LEU A 105 6.80 -0.78 9.99
C LEU A 105 7.77 -0.76 11.18
N GLU A 106 8.73 -1.70 11.23
CA GLU A 106 9.72 -1.81 12.30
C GLU A 106 10.50 -0.52 12.50
N ARG A 107 11.06 0.05 11.43
CA ARG A 107 11.86 1.29 11.54
C ARG A 107 10.98 2.52 11.81
N GLN A 108 9.77 2.55 11.31
CA GLN A 108 8.80 3.61 11.54
C GLN A 108 8.27 3.59 12.98
N ILE A 109 8.08 2.40 13.60
CA ILE A 109 7.81 2.26 15.04
C ILE A 109 8.97 2.85 15.85
N LYS A 110 10.21 2.50 15.52
CA LYS A 110 11.41 3.04 16.16
C LYS A 110 11.53 4.56 16.02
N ALA A 111 11.07 5.11 14.90
CA ALA A 111 10.99 6.56 14.65
C ALA A 111 9.82 7.24 15.38
N GLY A 112 8.92 6.49 16.01
CA GLY A 112 7.80 7.01 16.79
C GLY A 112 6.70 7.66 15.97
N VAL A 113 6.50 7.26 14.71
CA VAL A 113 5.48 7.82 13.82
C VAL A 113 4.11 7.15 13.95
N PHE A 114 4.01 6.04 14.68
CA PHE A 114 2.76 5.33 14.93
C PHE A 114 2.30 5.47 16.38
N GLN A 115 1.01 5.32 16.60
CA GLN A 115 0.41 5.11 17.91
C GLN A 115 0.05 3.65 18.12
N LYS A 116 0.00 3.21 19.39
CA LYS A 116 -0.45 1.86 19.72
C LYS A 116 -1.94 1.70 19.41
N LEU A 117 -2.29 0.55 18.86
CA LEU A 117 -3.69 0.20 18.63
C LEU A 117 -4.41 -0.09 19.96
N ASP A 118 -5.57 0.50 20.16
CA ASP A 118 -6.49 0.09 21.24
C ASP A 118 -7.18 -1.23 20.87
N LYS A 119 -6.56 -2.33 21.29
CA LYS A 119 -7.05 -3.69 20.97
C LYS A 119 -8.45 -3.96 21.53
N ASN A 120 -8.90 -3.24 22.56
CA ASN A 120 -10.26 -3.38 23.11
C ASN A 120 -11.34 -2.86 22.14
N LYS A 121 -10.95 -2.05 21.15
CA LYS A 121 -11.83 -1.55 20.10
C LYS A 121 -11.85 -2.47 18.86
N LEU A 122 -10.95 -3.43 18.78
CA LEU A 122 -10.83 -4.37 17.65
C LEU A 122 -11.52 -5.69 18.02
N ARG A 123 -12.85 -5.74 17.87
CA ARG A 123 -13.68 -6.90 18.23
C ARG A 123 -13.37 -8.13 17.36
N ASN A 124 -12.91 -7.89 16.15
CA ASN A 124 -12.58 -8.92 15.16
C ASN A 124 -11.11 -9.37 15.23
N LEU A 125 -10.32 -8.88 16.19
CA LEU A 125 -8.91 -9.24 16.34
C LEU A 125 -8.69 -10.76 16.55
N GLY A 126 -9.66 -11.46 17.16
CA GLY A 126 -9.60 -12.92 17.35
C GLY A 126 -9.64 -13.74 16.06
N ASN A 127 -9.94 -13.12 14.91
CA ASN A 127 -9.92 -13.76 13.60
C ASN A 127 -8.52 -13.81 12.98
N VAL A 128 -7.55 -13.06 13.53
CA VAL A 128 -6.18 -13.01 13.02
C VAL A 128 -5.54 -14.39 13.10
N TRP A 129 -4.83 -14.78 12.07
CA TRP A 129 -4.11 -16.03 11.97
C TRP A 129 -2.90 -16.01 12.92
N PRO A 130 -2.85 -16.89 13.94
CA PRO A 130 -1.78 -16.85 14.94
C PRO A 130 -0.38 -16.95 14.34
N GLU A 131 -0.16 -17.85 13.38
CA GLU A 131 1.15 -18.01 12.72
C GLU A 131 1.61 -16.73 12.00
N VAL A 132 0.68 -15.99 11.39
CA VAL A 132 0.98 -14.70 10.74
C VAL A 132 1.28 -13.64 11.80
N ALA A 133 0.52 -13.61 12.89
CA ALA A 133 0.76 -12.68 14.00
C ALA A 133 2.14 -12.94 14.68
N ASP A 134 2.54 -14.19 14.83
CA ASP A 134 3.83 -14.57 15.39
C ASP A 134 4.99 -14.10 14.49
N ARG A 135 4.84 -14.22 13.17
CA ARG A 135 5.82 -13.69 12.20
C ARG A 135 5.87 -12.16 12.21
N LEU A 136 4.72 -11.50 12.33
CA LEU A 136 4.64 -10.03 12.43
C LEU A 136 5.32 -9.51 13.71
N ALA A 137 5.32 -10.29 14.78
CA ALA A 137 5.96 -9.92 16.05
C ALA A 137 7.47 -9.67 15.92
N ALA A 138 8.12 -10.14 14.84
CA ALA A 138 9.51 -9.79 14.53
C ALA A 138 9.68 -8.29 14.24
N TYR A 139 8.67 -7.65 13.66
CA TYR A 139 8.66 -6.22 13.31
C TYR A 139 8.01 -5.34 14.37
N ASP A 140 6.98 -5.87 15.04
CA ASP A 140 6.19 -5.20 16.08
C ASP A 140 6.03 -6.13 17.29
N PRO A 141 7.00 -6.17 18.21
CA PRO A 141 6.95 -7.05 19.36
C PRO A 141 5.66 -6.90 20.18
N GLY A 142 4.88 -8.01 20.24
CA GLY A 142 3.57 -8.05 20.87
C GLY A 142 2.45 -7.48 20.00
N ASN A 143 2.70 -7.19 18.73
CA ASN A 143 1.71 -6.67 17.76
C ASN A 143 0.94 -5.47 18.33
N GLN A 144 1.69 -4.46 18.82
CA GLN A 144 1.10 -3.34 19.56
C GLN A 144 0.65 -2.21 18.64
N TYR A 145 1.32 -2.02 17.50
CA TYR A 145 1.14 -0.88 16.60
C TYR A 145 0.38 -1.22 15.34
N ALA A 146 0.37 -2.50 14.96
CA ALA A 146 -0.21 -2.92 13.70
C ALA A 146 -0.93 -4.27 13.79
N VAL A 147 -1.78 -4.54 12.79
CA VAL A 147 -2.34 -5.87 12.50
C VAL A 147 -2.07 -6.20 11.03
N ASN A 148 -1.82 -7.47 10.72
CA ASN A 148 -1.62 -7.86 9.33
C ASN A 148 -2.88 -7.63 8.51
N TYR A 149 -2.69 -7.05 7.33
CA TYR A 149 -3.72 -6.87 6.31
C TYR A 149 -3.62 -7.98 5.26
N MET A 150 -2.50 -8.00 4.54
CA MET A 150 -2.19 -8.97 3.50
C MET A 150 -0.74 -9.43 3.63
N TRP A 151 -0.41 -10.53 2.99
CA TRP A 151 0.95 -10.99 2.84
C TRP A 151 1.14 -11.67 1.48
N GLY A 152 2.37 -11.71 1.01
CA GLY A 152 2.70 -12.29 -0.26
C GLY A 152 4.17 -12.64 -0.38
N THR A 153 4.58 -12.97 -1.59
CA THR A 153 5.96 -13.30 -1.93
C THR A 153 6.45 -12.47 -3.11
N THR A 154 7.75 -12.15 -3.11
CA THR A 154 8.43 -11.57 -4.26
C THR A 154 8.97 -12.70 -5.12
N GLY A 155 8.53 -12.80 -6.35
CA GLY A 155 8.88 -13.90 -7.24
C GLY A 155 8.94 -13.49 -8.71
N ILE A 156 8.75 -14.47 -9.59
CA ILE A 156 8.92 -14.31 -11.03
C ILE A 156 7.58 -14.41 -11.74
N GLY A 157 7.14 -13.30 -12.34
CA GLY A 157 6.01 -13.26 -13.27
C GLY A 157 6.49 -13.43 -14.70
N PHE A 158 5.78 -14.21 -15.50
CA PHE A 158 6.20 -14.46 -16.85
C PHE A 158 5.04 -14.75 -17.81
N ASN A 159 5.25 -14.44 -19.09
CA ASN A 159 4.39 -14.90 -20.18
C ASN A 159 4.80 -16.33 -20.55
N ALA A 160 3.90 -17.30 -20.30
CA ALA A 160 4.17 -18.72 -20.47
C ALA A 160 4.47 -19.08 -21.93
N LYS A 161 3.80 -18.45 -22.91
CA LYS A 161 4.11 -18.66 -24.33
C LYS A 161 5.52 -18.19 -24.66
N SER A 162 5.90 -17.01 -24.18
CA SER A 162 7.25 -16.47 -24.39
C SER A 162 8.34 -17.35 -23.79
N VAL A 163 8.08 -18.01 -22.67
CA VAL A 163 9.00 -18.99 -22.08
C VAL A 163 9.13 -20.23 -23.00
N ARG A 164 8.01 -20.80 -23.41
CA ARG A 164 8.02 -21.98 -24.29
C ARG A 164 8.76 -21.71 -25.61
N ASP A 165 8.51 -20.56 -26.22
CA ASP A 165 9.14 -20.17 -27.50
C ASP A 165 10.68 -20.05 -27.39
N ARG A 166 11.21 -19.67 -26.22
CA ARG A 166 12.65 -19.38 -26.00
C ARG A 166 13.45 -20.54 -25.42
N PHE A 167 12.79 -21.38 -24.64
CA PHE A 167 13.46 -22.44 -23.88
C PHE A 167 12.92 -23.83 -24.16
N GLY A 168 11.86 -23.95 -24.98
CA GLY A 168 11.15 -25.20 -25.23
C GLY A 168 10.01 -25.46 -24.25
N PRO A 169 9.13 -26.45 -24.56
CA PRO A 169 7.89 -26.67 -23.82
C PRO A 169 8.08 -27.16 -22.38
N ASP A 170 9.21 -27.83 -22.11
CA ASP A 170 9.47 -28.48 -20.81
C ASP A 170 10.17 -27.58 -19.80
N ARG A 171 10.56 -26.36 -20.20
CA ARG A 171 11.24 -25.43 -19.28
C ARG A 171 10.30 -24.94 -18.21
N LYS A 172 10.63 -25.27 -16.97
CA LYS A 172 9.99 -24.70 -15.79
C LYS A 172 10.68 -23.40 -15.38
N ILE A 173 9.88 -22.42 -14.97
CA ILE A 173 10.37 -21.19 -14.33
C ILE A 173 10.28 -21.43 -12.83
N ASP A 174 11.26 -22.09 -12.26
CA ASP A 174 11.32 -22.49 -10.85
C ASP A 174 12.63 -22.11 -10.16
N SER A 175 13.43 -21.24 -10.78
CA SER A 175 14.74 -20.82 -10.26
C SER A 175 15.01 -19.37 -10.60
N TRP A 176 15.69 -18.67 -9.70
CA TRP A 176 16.22 -17.33 -9.93
C TRP A 176 17.26 -17.27 -11.08
N ASP A 177 17.72 -18.41 -11.58
CA ASP A 177 18.67 -18.46 -12.69
C ASP A 177 18.13 -17.79 -13.96
N ILE A 178 16.80 -17.77 -14.15
CA ILE A 178 16.15 -17.12 -15.29
C ILE A 178 16.33 -15.59 -15.24
N VAL A 179 16.47 -15.04 -14.05
CA VAL A 179 16.61 -13.59 -13.81
C VAL A 179 18.08 -13.20 -13.68
N PHE A 180 18.84 -13.93 -12.85
CA PHE A 180 20.19 -13.50 -12.42
C PHE A 180 21.33 -14.07 -13.27
N LYS A 181 21.07 -15.00 -14.19
CA LYS A 181 22.05 -15.39 -15.22
C LYS A 181 21.85 -14.55 -16.48
N PRO A 182 22.83 -13.72 -16.88
CA PRO A 182 22.69 -12.82 -18.04
C PRO A 182 22.28 -13.53 -19.32
N ASP A 183 22.84 -14.73 -19.58
CA ASP A 183 22.52 -15.52 -20.80
C ASP A 183 21.06 -15.99 -20.84
N ASN A 184 20.47 -16.30 -19.69
CA ASN A 184 19.05 -16.66 -19.60
C ASN A 184 18.16 -15.43 -19.76
N LEU A 185 18.48 -14.34 -19.01
CA LEU A 185 17.71 -13.11 -19.04
C LEU A 185 17.73 -12.45 -20.42
N ALA A 186 18.88 -12.50 -21.13
CA ALA A 186 19.05 -11.92 -22.46
C ALA A 186 18.07 -12.47 -23.50
N LYS A 187 17.58 -13.72 -23.32
CA LYS A 187 16.57 -14.32 -24.19
C LYS A 187 15.23 -13.61 -24.16
N PHE A 188 14.96 -12.77 -23.17
CA PHE A 188 13.74 -11.98 -23.05
C PHE A 188 13.93 -10.50 -23.44
N ARG A 189 15.11 -10.13 -23.96
CA ARG A 189 15.45 -8.73 -24.24
C ARG A 189 14.49 -8.06 -25.23
N ASP A 190 14.06 -8.80 -26.24
CA ASP A 190 13.15 -8.32 -27.29
C ASP A 190 11.73 -8.05 -26.78
N CYS A 191 11.23 -8.88 -25.88
CA CYS A 191 9.87 -8.79 -25.38
C CYS A 191 9.72 -8.00 -24.08
N GLY A 192 10.82 -7.62 -23.43
CA GLY A 192 10.81 -6.72 -22.28
C GLY A 192 10.84 -7.42 -20.93
N ILE A 193 11.66 -6.84 -20.05
CA ILE A 193 11.90 -7.29 -18.69
C ILE A 193 11.69 -6.10 -17.77
N HIS A 194 10.80 -6.24 -16.78
CA HIS A 194 10.63 -5.27 -15.71
C HIS A 194 11.12 -5.83 -14.37
N MET A 195 11.46 -4.95 -13.47
CA MET A 195 11.75 -5.26 -12.07
C MET A 195 11.08 -4.25 -11.15
N LEU A 196 10.77 -4.66 -9.94
CA LEU A 196 10.33 -3.75 -8.89
C LEU A 196 11.37 -2.63 -8.71
N ASP A 197 10.91 -1.41 -8.53
CA ASP A 197 11.75 -0.32 -8.03
C ASP A 197 11.77 -0.37 -6.49
N SER A 198 12.32 -1.46 -5.97
CA SER A 198 12.44 -1.76 -4.55
C SER A 198 13.78 -2.43 -4.26
N ALA A 199 14.67 -1.70 -3.61
CA ALA A 199 15.96 -2.24 -3.16
C ALA A 199 15.78 -3.39 -2.17
N ASP A 200 14.77 -3.27 -1.32
CA ASP A 200 14.46 -4.22 -0.24
C ASP A 200 13.79 -5.51 -0.72
N ASP A 201 13.43 -5.61 -2.01
CA ASP A 201 13.01 -6.84 -2.67
C ASP A 201 14.12 -7.43 -3.55
N ILE A 202 14.76 -6.59 -4.36
CA ILE A 202 15.68 -7.05 -5.41
C ILE A 202 17.05 -7.41 -4.87
N ILE A 203 17.62 -6.65 -3.93
CA ILE A 203 18.93 -6.96 -3.33
C ILE A 203 18.87 -8.25 -2.51
N PRO A 204 17.86 -8.50 -1.64
CA PRO A 204 17.69 -9.78 -0.97
C PRO A 204 17.60 -10.97 -1.91
N ALA A 205 16.84 -10.84 -2.99
CA ALA A 205 16.74 -11.91 -4.00
C ALA A 205 18.10 -12.21 -4.65
N ALA A 206 18.89 -11.18 -4.96
CA ALA A 206 20.23 -11.33 -5.52
C ALA A 206 21.21 -11.95 -4.49
N LEU A 207 21.16 -11.53 -3.24
CA LEU A 207 21.93 -12.13 -2.14
C LEU A 207 21.61 -13.61 -2.00
N HIS A 208 20.32 -13.94 -1.95
CA HIS A 208 19.86 -15.31 -1.80
C HIS A 208 20.31 -16.20 -2.98
N PHE A 209 20.20 -15.70 -4.20
CA PHE A 209 20.72 -16.40 -5.39
C PHE A 209 22.22 -16.65 -5.33
N LEU A 210 23.00 -15.76 -4.71
CA LEU A 210 24.45 -15.91 -4.48
C LEU A 210 24.79 -16.87 -3.33
N GLY A 211 23.79 -17.45 -2.65
CA GLY A 211 23.97 -18.31 -1.46
C GLY A 211 24.38 -17.51 -0.22
N LEU A 212 24.10 -16.21 -0.20
CA LEU A 212 24.34 -15.31 0.93
C LEU A 212 23.08 -15.15 1.77
N ASN A 213 23.25 -14.63 2.99
CA ASN A 213 22.10 -14.27 3.81
C ASN A 213 21.29 -13.14 3.12
N PRO A 214 20.02 -13.35 2.76
CA PRO A 214 19.20 -12.31 2.11
C PRO A 214 19.01 -11.06 2.97
N ASP A 215 19.15 -11.18 4.30
CA ASP A 215 19.08 -10.06 5.24
C ASP A 215 20.48 -9.53 5.65
N SER A 216 21.51 -9.79 4.84
CA SER A 216 22.87 -9.33 5.14
C SER A 216 22.96 -7.81 5.11
N SER A 217 23.65 -7.26 6.13
CA SER A 217 24.07 -5.85 6.19
C SER A 217 25.60 -5.69 5.98
N ASP A 218 26.30 -6.79 5.67
CA ASP A 218 27.74 -6.74 5.38
C ASP A 218 27.98 -6.00 4.05
N PRO A 219 28.80 -4.95 4.03
CA PRO A 219 29.12 -4.21 2.81
C PRO A 219 29.62 -5.08 1.66
N LYS A 220 30.41 -6.12 1.96
CA LYS A 220 30.95 -7.04 0.93
C LYS A 220 29.85 -7.86 0.27
N ASP A 221 28.89 -8.33 1.04
CA ASP A 221 27.73 -9.07 0.50
C ASP A 221 26.87 -8.16 -0.37
N LEU A 222 26.58 -6.95 0.12
CA LEU A 222 25.80 -5.96 -0.61
C LEU A 222 26.48 -5.54 -1.93
N GLU A 223 27.81 -5.37 -1.92
CA GLU A 223 28.59 -5.09 -3.13
C GLU A 223 28.54 -6.25 -4.14
N ARG A 224 28.64 -7.51 -3.68
CA ARG A 224 28.50 -8.70 -4.55
C ARG A 224 27.13 -8.78 -5.19
N ALA A 225 26.06 -8.49 -4.43
CA ALA A 225 24.71 -8.43 -4.99
C ALA A 225 24.60 -7.29 -6.03
N ALA A 226 25.16 -6.11 -5.75
CA ALA A 226 25.19 -4.99 -6.68
C ALA A 226 25.96 -5.30 -7.97
N GLU A 227 27.07 -6.00 -7.89
CA GLU A 227 27.85 -6.47 -9.07
C GLU A 227 27.04 -7.44 -9.93
N LEU A 228 26.30 -8.36 -9.33
CA LEU A 228 25.39 -9.26 -10.03
C LEU A 228 24.29 -8.47 -10.76
N LEU A 229 23.66 -7.54 -10.05
CA LEU A 229 22.58 -6.71 -10.59
C LEU A 229 23.08 -5.77 -11.71
N ALA A 230 24.30 -5.24 -11.59
CA ALA A 230 24.93 -4.42 -12.64
C ALA A 230 25.11 -5.19 -13.95
N LYS A 231 25.44 -6.51 -13.89
CA LYS A 231 25.58 -7.35 -15.08
C LYS A 231 24.29 -7.55 -15.85
N ILE A 232 23.14 -7.61 -15.14
CA ILE A 232 21.84 -7.81 -15.77
C ILE A 232 21.12 -6.48 -16.06
N ARG A 233 21.55 -5.36 -15.48
CA ARG A 233 20.93 -4.04 -15.65
C ARG A 233 20.68 -3.65 -17.12
N PRO A 234 21.61 -3.86 -18.05
CA PRO A 234 21.39 -3.49 -19.47
C PRO A 234 20.24 -4.26 -20.16
N LEU A 235 19.78 -5.35 -19.55
CA LEU A 235 18.68 -6.17 -20.06
C LEU A 235 17.34 -5.75 -19.50
N VAL A 236 17.32 -5.02 -18.37
CA VAL A 236 16.10 -4.55 -17.70
C VAL A 236 15.60 -3.29 -18.41
N ARG A 237 14.38 -3.37 -18.96
CA ARG A 237 13.73 -2.24 -19.65
C ARG A 237 13.31 -1.16 -18.67
N LYS A 238 12.73 -1.55 -17.53
CA LYS A 238 12.18 -0.60 -16.55
C LYS A 238 12.22 -1.15 -15.13
N PHE A 239 12.49 -0.25 -14.18
CA PHE A 239 12.22 -0.45 -12.76
C PHE A 239 10.96 0.32 -12.39
N HIS A 240 9.92 -0.36 -11.94
CA HIS A 240 8.66 0.25 -11.51
C HIS A 240 7.84 -0.76 -10.69
N SER A 241 7.21 -0.29 -9.61
CA SER A 241 6.52 -1.18 -8.67
C SER A 241 5.00 -1.33 -8.90
N SER A 242 4.41 -0.66 -9.90
CA SER A 242 2.98 -0.82 -10.24
C SER A 242 2.70 -1.05 -11.72
N GLU A 243 3.38 -0.37 -12.64
CA GLU A 243 3.07 -0.46 -14.09
C GLU A 243 3.24 -1.86 -14.69
N TYR A 244 4.11 -2.68 -14.10
CA TYR A 244 4.38 -4.03 -14.62
C TYR A 244 3.13 -4.92 -14.66
N LEU A 245 2.16 -4.69 -13.79
CA LEU A 245 0.91 -5.43 -13.74
C LEU A 245 0.17 -5.33 -15.07
N ASN A 246 -0.08 -4.12 -15.54
CA ASN A 246 -0.77 -3.90 -16.81
C ASN A 246 0.10 -4.27 -18.01
N ALA A 247 1.41 -4.00 -17.97
CA ALA A 247 2.34 -4.34 -19.03
C ALA A 247 2.45 -5.87 -19.23
N LEU A 248 2.40 -6.64 -18.14
CA LEU A 248 2.37 -8.11 -18.22
C LEU A 248 1.02 -8.61 -18.73
N ALA A 249 -0.10 -8.04 -18.22
CA ALA A 249 -1.45 -8.40 -18.62
C ALA A 249 -1.73 -8.17 -20.10
N SER A 250 -1.17 -7.09 -20.67
CA SER A 250 -1.30 -6.77 -22.10
C SER A 250 -0.33 -7.52 -23.00
N GLY A 251 0.70 -8.19 -22.43
CA GLY A 251 1.76 -8.85 -23.16
C GLY A 251 2.85 -7.90 -23.68
N GLU A 252 2.89 -6.66 -23.22
CA GLU A 252 3.95 -5.68 -23.53
C GLU A 252 5.31 -6.11 -22.99
N ILE A 253 5.30 -6.82 -21.85
CA ILE A 253 6.48 -7.45 -21.25
C ILE A 253 6.25 -8.95 -21.10
N CYS A 254 7.33 -9.71 -21.02
CA CYS A 254 7.23 -11.15 -20.83
C CYS A 254 7.94 -11.72 -19.62
N LEU A 255 8.66 -10.91 -18.88
CA LEU A 255 9.29 -11.32 -17.63
C LEU A 255 9.29 -10.15 -16.63
N VAL A 256 9.01 -10.46 -15.38
CA VAL A 256 9.11 -9.48 -14.29
C VAL A 256 9.52 -10.14 -12.98
N VAL A 257 10.31 -9.45 -12.18
CA VAL A 257 10.42 -9.71 -10.74
C VAL A 257 9.38 -8.82 -10.05
N GLY A 258 8.38 -9.43 -9.45
CA GLY A 258 7.22 -8.73 -8.92
C GLY A 258 6.53 -9.49 -7.78
N TRP A 259 5.48 -8.90 -7.26
CA TRP A 259 4.71 -9.45 -6.14
C TRP A 259 3.64 -10.44 -6.60
N SER A 260 3.43 -11.48 -5.79
CA SER A 260 2.55 -12.62 -6.13
C SER A 260 1.14 -12.20 -6.54
N GLY A 261 0.46 -11.40 -5.73
CA GLY A 261 -0.92 -11.03 -6.01
C GLY A 261 -1.08 -10.13 -7.24
N ASP A 262 -0.14 -9.20 -7.48
CA ASP A 262 -0.16 -8.35 -8.67
C ASP A 262 -0.04 -9.19 -9.95
N ILE A 263 0.83 -10.21 -9.94
CA ILE A 263 0.98 -11.09 -11.09
C ILE A 263 -0.26 -11.95 -11.28
N LYS A 264 -0.92 -12.37 -10.20
CA LYS A 264 -2.21 -13.06 -10.26
C LYS A 264 -3.33 -12.14 -10.78
N GLN A 265 -3.33 -10.87 -10.38
CA GLN A 265 -4.25 -9.88 -10.96
C GLN A 265 -3.97 -9.65 -12.44
N ALA A 266 -2.70 -9.57 -12.86
CA ALA A 266 -2.34 -9.49 -14.27
C ALA A 266 -2.87 -10.70 -15.06
N GLN A 267 -2.75 -11.91 -14.50
CA GLN A 267 -3.32 -13.14 -15.07
C GLN A 267 -4.83 -13.02 -15.26
N LYS A 268 -5.56 -12.57 -14.24
CA LYS A 268 -7.01 -12.37 -14.30
C LYS A 268 -7.39 -11.33 -15.37
N ARG A 269 -6.70 -10.18 -15.41
CA ARG A 269 -6.93 -9.12 -16.42
C ARG A 269 -6.68 -9.62 -17.85
N ALA A 270 -5.65 -10.43 -18.08
CA ALA A 270 -5.38 -11.01 -19.40
C ALA A 270 -6.50 -11.96 -19.84
N VAL A 271 -7.01 -12.80 -18.94
CA VAL A 271 -8.14 -13.70 -19.20
C VAL A 271 -9.41 -12.93 -19.51
N GLU A 272 -9.73 -11.89 -18.74
CA GLU A 272 -10.89 -11.03 -18.92
C GLU A 272 -10.83 -10.26 -20.26
N ALA A 273 -9.62 -9.78 -20.63
CA ALA A 273 -9.38 -9.10 -21.89
C ALA A 273 -9.41 -10.05 -23.11
N LYS A 274 -9.38 -11.37 -22.90
CA LYS A 274 -9.34 -12.41 -23.96
C LYS A 274 -8.26 -12.17 -25.01
N ASN A 275 -7.11 -11.61 -24.57
CA ASN A 275 -6.03 -11.21 -25.47
C ASN A 275 -5.04 -12.33 -25.78
N GLY A 276 -5.25 -13.55 -25.27
CA GLY A 276 -4.41 -14.72 -25.50
C GLY A 276 -3.08 -14.72 -24.73
N VAL A 277 -2.87 -13.79 -23.81
CA VAL A 277 -1.69 -13.74 -22.95
C VAL A 277 -1.84 -14.73 -21.80
N GLU A 278 -0.94 -15.71 -21.73
CA GLU A 278 -0.87 -16.70 -20.66
C GLU A 278 0.18 -16.28 -19.64
N ILE A 279 -0.23 -15.92 -18.42
CA ILE A 279 0.66 -15.46 -17.37
C ILE A 279 0.86 -16.56 -16.33
N GLY A 280 2.11 -16.77 -15.92
CA GLY A 280 2.48 -17.60 -14.77
C GLY A 280 3.18 -16.78 -13.69
N TYR A 281 3.11 -17.28 -12.47
CA TYR A 281 3.92 -16.83 -11.35
C TYR A 281 4.67 -18.01 -10.74
N SER A 282 5.90 -17.77 -10.33
CA SER A 282 6.73 -18.78 -9.67
C SER A 282 7.42 -18.23 -8.43
N ILE A 283 7.33 -18.99 -7.35
CA ILE A 283 8.21 -18.89 -6.19
C ILE A 283 9.42 -19.77 -6.51
N PRO A 284 10.63 -19.21 -6.67
CA PRO A 284 11.81 -20.00 -7.02
C PRO A 284 12.15 -21.04 -5.97
N LYS A 285 12.69 -22.17 -6.40
CA LYS A 285 13.05 -23.31 -5.54
C LYS A 285 14.15 -23.00 -4.53
N GLU A 286 14.97 -22.02 -4.81
CA GLU A 286 15.99 -21.53 -3.88
C GLU A 286 15.33 -20.83 -2.68
N GLY A 287 14.14 -20.30 -2.83
CA GLY A 287 13.39 -19.51 -1.87
C GLY A 287 13.11 -18.11 -2.37
N ALA A 288 12.24 -17.42 -1.69
CA ALA A 288 11.80 -16.07 -2.01
C ALA A 288 11.50 -15.26 -0.75
N GLN A 289 11.52 -13.95 -0.88
CA GLN A 289 11.07 -13.07 0.19
C GLN A 289 9.58 -13.21 0.42
N MET A 290 9.20 -13.38 1.67
CA MET A 290 7.84 -13.23 2.16
C MET A 290 7.70 -11.89 2.85
N PHE A 291 6.70 -11.12 2.49
CA PHE A 291 6.43 -9.81 3.07
C PHE A 291 5.05 -9.76 3.71
N PHE A 292 4.89 -8.85 4.65
CA PHE A 292 3.64 -8.62 5.39
C PHE A 292 3.30 -7.14 5.33
N ASP A 293 2.12 -6.82 4.81
CA ASP A 293 1.59 -5.47 4.81
C ASP A 293 0.58 -5.31 5.94
N ASN A 294 0.63 -4.20 6.65
CA ASN A 294 0.06 -4.08 7.97
C ASN A 294 -0.73 -2.80 8.12
N LEU A 295 -1.92 -2.88 8.69
CA LEU A 295 -2.75 -1.73 9.04
C LEU A 295 -2.18 -1.08 10.31
N ALA A 296 -1.80 0.17 10.21
CA ALA A 296 -1.27 0.97 11.32
C ALA A 296 -1.92 2.36 11.34
N ILE A 297 -1.94 2.99 12.53
CA ILE A 297 -2.48 4.33 12.73
C ILE A 297 -1.34 5.31 12.98
N PRO A 298 -1.14 6.33 12.12
CA PRO A 298 -0.15 7.38 12.35
C PRO A 298 -0.39 8.09 13.70
N LYS A 299 0.71 8.55 14.31
CA LYS A 299 0.65 9.26 15.59
C LYS A 299 -0.16 10.56 15.51
N ASP A 300 -0.17 11.18 14.36
CA ASP A 300 -0.84 12.45 14.03
C ASP A 300 -2.23 12.27 13.39
N ALA A 301 -2.78 11.04 13.39
CA ALA A 301 -4.12 10.75 12.89
C ALA A 301 -5.18 11.58 13.60
N ALA A 302 -6.03 12.24 12.82
CA ALA A 302 -7.09 13.12 13.35
C ALA A 302 -8.36 12.33 13.74
N HIS A 303 -8.61 11.17 13.11
CA HIS A 303 -9.84 10.39 13.22
C HIS A 303 -9.58 8.97 13.73
N VAL A 304 -8.95 8.86 14.91
CA VAL A 304 -8.51 7.56 15.49
C VAL A 304 -9.67 6.60 15.73
N VAL A 305 -10.84 7.12 16.13
CA VAL A 305 -12.04 6.29 16.35
C VAL A 305 -12.53 5.66 15.05
N GLU A 306 -12.56 6.44 13.98
CA GLU A 306 -12.93 6.01 12.63
C GLU A 306 -11.89 5.05 12.05
N ALA A 307 -10.59 5.30 12.29
CA ALA A 307 -9.50 4.42 11.91
C ALA A 307 -9.62 3.04 12.55
N LEU A 308 -9.86 2.98 13.86
CA LEU A 308 -10.08 1.72 14.57
C LEU A 308 -11.34 0.99 14.06
N ALA A 309 -12.42 1.73 13.77
CA ALA A 309 -13.63 1.15 13.20
C ALA A 309 -13.37 0.57 11.79
N PHE A 310 -12.56 1.23 10.96
CA PHE A 310 -12.19 0.74 9.63
C PHE A 310 -11.29 -0.50 9.72
N ILE A 311 -10.28 -0.49 10.60
CA ILE A 311 -9.42 -1.65 10.84
C ILE A 311 -10.24 -2.84 11.34
N ASP A 312 -11.13 -2.63 12.33
CA ASP A 312 -11.98 -3.71 12.85
C ASP A 312 -12.92 -4.29 11.79
N TYR A 313 -13.43 -3.43 10.90
CA TYR A 313 -14.24 -3.85 9.76
C TYR A 313 -13.45 -4.72 8.77
N LEU A 314 -12.21 -4.33 8.44
CA LEU A 314 -11.33 -5.12 7.57
C LEU A 314 -10.94 -6.48 8.17
N LEU A 315 -10.98 -6.61 9.51
CA LEU A 315 -10.73 -7.87 10.21
C LEU A 315 -11.95 -8.80 10.27
N ARG A 316 -13.10 -8.44 9.71
CA ARG A 316 -14.23 -9.37 9.54
C ARG A 316 -13.86 -10.44 8.52
N PRO A 317 -14.13 -11.72 8.77
CA PRO A 317 -13.72 -12.80 7.89
C PRO A 317 -14.21 -12.67 6.44
N GLU A 318 -15.48 -12.30 6.26
CA GLU A 318 -16.09 -12.09 4.94
C GLU A 318 -15.49 -10.88 4.21
N VAL A 319 -15.12 -9.82 4.93
CA VAL A 319 -14.50 -8.61 4.36
C VAL A 319 -13.06 -8.89 3.94
N ALA A 320 -12.29 -9.57 4.79
CA ALA A 320 -10.93 -9.99 4.45
C ALA A 320 -10.91 -10.91 3.21
N ALA A 321 -11.88 -11.81 3.11
CA ALA A 321 -12.02 -12.69 1.94
C ALA A 321 -12.39 -11.94 0.67
N LEU A 322 -13.29 -10.93 0.73
CA LEU A 322 -13.63 -10.09 -0.43
C LEU A 322 -12.37 -9.43 -1.02
N ASN A 323 -11.51 -8.91 -0.15
CA ASN A 323 -10.24 -8.33 -0.59
C ASN A 323 -9.36 -9.40 -1.26
N SER A 324 -9.11 -10.54 -0.60
CA SER A 324 -8.27 -11.61 -1.19
C SER A 324 -8.81 -12.13 -2.52
N ASN A 325 -10.13 -12.26 -2.67
CA ASN A 325 -10.74 -12.75 -3.91
C ASN A 325 -10.56 -11.80 -5.09
N LEU A 326 -10.46 -10.48 -4.81
CA LEU A 326 -10.17 -9.51 -5.87
C LEU A 326 -8.68 -9.40 -6.13
N VAL A 327 -7.88 -9.09 -5.07
CA VAL A 327 -6.47 -8.71 -5.23
C VAL A 327 -5.51 -9.90 -5.28
N ALA A 328 -6.04 -11.11 -5.04
CA ALA A 328 -5.31 -12.37 -5.12
C ALA A 328 -4.05 -12.46 -4.21
N TYR A 329 -4.06 -11.74 -3.09
CA TYR A 329 -3.08 -11.89 -2.01
C TYR A 329 -3.66 -12.72 -0.88
N ALA A 330 -2.80 -13.44 -0.18
CA ALA A 330 -3.17 -14.06 1.08
C ALA A 330 -3.35 -12.98 2.16
N ASN A 331 -4.29 -13.18 3.07
CA ASN A 331 -4.54 -12.28 4.20
C ASN A 331 -4.20 -12.92 5.54
N GLY A 332 -4.06 -12.12 6.57
CA GLY A 332 -3.75 -12.53 7.92
C GLY A 332 -4.95 -12.96 8.77
N ASN A 333 -6.10 -13.25 8.17
CA ASN A 333 -7.33 -13.61 8.86
C ASN A 333 -7.67 -15.10 8.63
N LEU A 334 -7.38 -15.95 9.61
CA LEU A 334 -7.62 -17.41 9.49
C LEU A 334 -9.08 -17.74 9.24
N ALA A 335 -9.99 -17.03 9.92
CA ALA A 335 -11.43 -17.26 9.80
C ALA A 335 -12.00 -16.91 8.41
N SER A 336 -11.26 -16.13 7.60
CA SER A 336 -11.66 -15.75 6.24
C SER A 336 -11.54 -16.90 5.24
N GLN A 337 -10.72 -17.91 5.48
CA GLN A 337 -10.43 -18.98 4.52
C GLN A 337 -11.68 -19.71 4.01
N LYS A 338 -12.72 -19.82 4.81
CA LYS A 338 -14.00 -20.42 4.40
C LYS A 338 -14.80 -19.59 3.39
N PHE A 339 -14.46 -18.32 3.21
CA PHE A 339 -15.09 -17.38 2.29
C PHE A 339 -14.19 -17.05 1.08
N ILE A 340 -12.92 -17.49 1.09
CA ILE A 340 -12.01 -17.29 -0.02
C ILE A 340 -12.34 -18.27 -1.14
N ASP A 341 -12.34 -17.77 -2.37
CA ASP A 341 -12.55 -18.59 -3.56
C ASP A 341 -11.52 -19.72 -3.64
N ARG A 342 -11.98 -20.93 -3.96
CA ARG A 342 -11.10 -22.11 -4.05
C ARG A 342 -9.95 -21.90 -5.05
N SER A 343 -10.19 -21.18 -6.13
CA SER A 343 -9.15 -20.83 -7.11
C SER A 343 -8.00 -19.99 -6.53
N ILE A 344 -8.23 -19.28 -5.42
CA ILE A 344 -7.22 -18.51 -4.69
C ILE A 344 -6.65 -19.34 -3.53
N LEU A 345 -7.51 -19.95 -2.72
CA LEU A 345 -7.09 -20.69 -1.53
C LEU A 345 -6.25 -21.93 -1.86
N ASP A 346 -6.59 -22.64 -2.93
CA ASP A 346 -5.89 -23.85 -3.36
C ASP A 346 -4.66 -23.54 -4.24
N ASP A 347 -4.47 -22.28 -4.64
CA ASP A 347 -3.31 -21.84 -5.42
C ASP A 347 -2.06 -21.72 -4.53
N LYS A 348 -1.08 -22.63 -4.78
CA LYS A 348 0.17 -22.70 -4.02
C LYS A 348 1.12 -21.52 -4.24
N SER A 349 0.83 -20.68 -5.20
CA SER A 349 1.54 -19.42 -5.40
C SER A 349 0.99 -18.26 -4.54
N VAL A 350 -0.23 -18.40 -4.01
CA VAL A 350 -0.88 -17.47 -3.08
C VAL A 350 -0.82 -18.01 -1.65
N TYR A 351 -1.21 -19.27 -1.44
CA TYR A 351 -1.13 -20.00 -0.17
C TYR A 351 -0.15 -21.18 -0.32
N PRO A 352 1.17 -20.92 -0.17
CA PRO A 352 2.20 -21.94 -0.34
C PRO A 352 2.04 -23.10 0.63
N ASP A 353 2.44 -24.29 0.18
CA ASP A 353 2.51 -25.45 1.07
C ASP A 353 3.68 -25.34 2.07
N ALA A 354 3.70 -26.22 3.07
CA ALA A 354 4.71 -26.23 4.12
C ALA A 354 6.14 -26.34 3.58
N SER A 355 6.35 -27.09 2.50
CA SER A 355 7.65 -27.25 1.85
C SER A 355 8.14 -25.96 1.22
N THR A 356 7.25 -25.20 0.58
CA THR A 356 7.56 -23.87 0.02
C THR A 356 7.74 -22.86 1.15
N MET A 357 6.84 -22.84 2.14
CA MET A 357 6.91 -21.95 3.31
C MET A 357 8.25 -22.06 4.05
N SER A 358 8.84 -23.26 4.14
CA SER A 358 10.14 -23.47 4.81
C SER A 358 11.32 -22.84 4.09
N ARG A 359 11.18 -22.47 2.82
CA ARG A 359 12.21 -21.81 2.01
C ARG A 359 12.01 -20.29 1.88
N LEU A 360 10.87 -19.80 2.37
CA LEU A 360 10.61 -18.36 2.38
C LEU A 360 11.40 -17.69 3.49
N TYR A 361 11.97 -16.54 3.19
CA TYR A 361 12.69 -15.71 4.15
C TYR A 361 12.00 -14.34 4.28
N THR A 362 12.26 -13.69 5.40
CA THR A 362 11.89 -12.30 5.67
C THR A 362 13.14 -11.45 5.82
N VAL A 363 13.02 -10.16 5.61
CA VAL A 363 14.09 -9.19 5.88
C VAL A 363 13.63 -8.23 6.97
N GLY A 364 14.57 -7.83 7.83
CA GLY A 364 14.34 -6.86 8.90
C GLY A 364 14.70 -5.43 8.53
N ALA A 365 14.42 -4.49 9.42
CA ALA A 365 14.89 -3.12 9.30
C ALA A 365 16.42 -3.07 9.47
N ARG A 366 17.11 -2.51 8.51
CA ARG A 366 18.56 -2.34 8.56
C ARG A 366 18.96 -1.10 9.35
N ASP A 367 20.20 -1.12 9.87
CA ASP A 367 20.75 0.08 10.48
C ASP A 367 20.99 1.21 9.43
N GLN A 368 21.15 2.44 9.92
CA GLN A 368 21.33 3.61 9.06
C GLN A 368 22.54 3.50 8.10
N LYS A 369 23.61 2.82 8.51
CA LYS A 369 24.81 2.70 7.67
C LYS A 369 24.57 1.75 6.50
N ALA A 370 23.99 0.59 6.78
CA ALA A 370 23.59 -0.37 5.77
C ALA A 370 22.52 0.21 4.83
N GLN A 371 21.51 0.91 5.36
CA GLN A 371 20.48 1.52 4.55
C GLN A 371 21.03 2.60 3.59
N ARG A 372 21.95 3.45 4.05
CA ARG A 372 22.64 4.43 3.17
C ARG A 372 23.45 3.75 2.07
N LEU A 373 24.13 2.64 2.39
CA LEU A 373 24.87 1.87 1.40
C LEU A 373 23.92 1.27 0.35
N ILE A 374 22.84 0.63 0.78
CA ILE A 374 21.82 0.05 -0.09
C ILE A 374 21.24 1.10 -1.02
N ASN A 375 20.82 2.26 -0.51
CA ASN A 375 20.26 3.34 -1.32
C ASN A 375 21.25 3.85 -2.38
N ARG A 376 22.52 3.98 -2.03
CA ARG A 376 23.59 4.36 -2.98
C ARG A 376 23.80 3.27 -4.04
N LEU A 377 23.91 2.00 -3.65
CA LEU A 377 24.06 0.89 -4.58
C LEU A 377 22.86 0.76 -5.50
N TRP A 378 21.64 0.89 -4.95
CA TRP A 378 20.41 0.85 -5.73
C TRP A 378 20.33 1.96 -6.78
N THR A 379 20.67 3.18 -6.39
CA THR A 379 20.75 4.31 -7.35
C THR A 379 21.77 4.00 -8.46
N LYS A 380 22.96 3.49 -8.11
CA LYS A 380 23.98 3.10 -9.08
C LYS A 380 23.49 2.00 -10.02
N ILE A 381 22.81 0.96 -9.48
CA ILE A 381 22.24 -0.10 -10.28
C ILE A 381 21.22 0.44 -11.27
N LYS A 382 20.24 1.21 -10.81
CA LYS A 382 19.19 1.74 -11.70
C LYS A 382 19.72 2.65 -12.80
N THR A 383 20.65 3.52 -12.48
CA THR A 383 21.21 4.49 -13.44
C THR A 383 22.30 3.89 -14.34
N GLY A 384 22.89 2.76 -13.96
CA GLY A 384 24.01 2.14 -14.68
C GLY A 384 25.32 2.92 -14.58
N ARG A 385 25.45 3.80 -13.57
CA ARG A 385 26.60 4.71 -13.38
C ARG A 385 27.25 4.56 -12.01
#